data_82a0db6068ae645bf82638c5f11fe3a7
#
_entry.id   82a0db6068ae645bf82638c5f11fe3a7
#
_cell.length_a   1.000
_cell.length_b   1.000
_cell.length_c   1.000
_cell.angle_alpha   90.00
_cell.angle_beta   90.00
_cell.angle_gamma   90.00
#
_symmetry.space_group_name_H-M   'P 1'
#
loop_
_entity.id
_entity.type
_entity.pdbx_description
1 polymer ?
#
loop_
_entity_poly.entity_id
_entity_poly.type
_entity_poly.pdbx_seq_one_letter_code
_entity_poly.pdbx_strand_id
1 'polypeptide(L)'
;MQKESEVVVCRLGHRPGRDERMTTHVGLTARALGADRVIFPDNAGQSAETVEDITARFGGPFSVECSGSQNALIRDWNGKIVHLTMYGERVQDVEEGIRTAHREGSLLVIVGGEKVPFEIYEHADWNVGVTNQPHSEVAGLAVFLDRLFCGRELDREWENADRRVVPMETGKRVEPTDCDE
;
A
#
# COMPACT_ATOMS: atom_id res chain seq x y z
N MET A 1 15.62 20.64 3.33
CA MET A 1 15.26 19.37 2.69
C MET A 1 13.73 19.28 2.73
N GLN A 2 13.07 19.40 1.59
CA GLN A 2 11.65 19.09 1.52
C GLN A 2 11.52 17.58 1.81
N LYS A 3 10.77 17.24 2.84
CA LYS A 3 10.40 15.85 3.10
C LYS A 3 9.58 15.40 1.91
N GLU A 4 10.07 14.41 1.18
CA GLU A 4 9.30 13.84 0.08
C GLU A 4 7.96 13.34 0.63
N SER A 5 6.90 13.59 -0.13
CA SER A 5 5.56 13.14 0.23
C SER A 5 5.49 11.62 0.15
N GLU A 6 5.25 10.95 1.26
CA GLU A 6 5.13 9.49 1.33
C GLU A 6 3.69 9.03 1.07
N VAL A 7 3.56 7.85 0.48
CA VAL A 7 2.32 7.06 0.49
C VAL A 7 2.52 5.84 1.38
N VAL A 8 1.79 5.82 2.47
CA VAL A 8 1.85 4.75 3.47
C VAL A 8 0.54 3.99 3.48
N VAL A 9 0.59 2.68 3.33
CA VAL A 9 -0.59 1.82 3.41
C VAL A 9 -0.70 1.25 4.82
N CYS A 10 -1.85 1.40 5.46
CA CYS A 10 -2.13 0.83 6.77
C CYS A 10 -3.24 -0.21 6.65
N ARG A 11 -2.92 -1.47 6.91
CA ARG A 11 -3.91 -2.54 6.98
C ARG A 11 -4.44 -2.67 8.40
N LEU A 12 -5.74 -2.43 8.57
CA LEU A 12 -6.42 -2.58 9.85
C LEU A 12 -6.85 -4.02 10.08
N GLY A 13 -6.49 -4.55 11.25
CA GLY A 13 -6.89 -5.86 11.70
C GLY A 13 -6.20 -7.01 10.95
N HIS A 14 -5.95 -8.08 11.67
CA HIS A 14 -5.38 -9.32 11.15
C HIS A 14 -5.79 -10.47 12.07
N ARG A 15 -6.38 -11.51 11.50
CA ARG A 15 -6.73 -12.74 12.20
C ARG A 15 -5.71 -13.80 11.85
N PRO A 16 -4.80 -14.17 12.80
CA PRO A 16 -3.79 -15.17 12.54
C PRO A 16 -4.40 -16.49 12.03
N GLY A 17 -3.75 -17.12 11.07
CA GLY A 17 -4.20 -18.35 10.42
C GLY A 17 -5.32 -18.17 9.39
N ARG A 18 -6.01 -17.03 9.38
CA ARG A 18 -7.09 -16.73 8.44
C ARG A 18 -6.75 -15.64 7.43
N ASP A 19 -6.12 -14.58 7.88
CA ASP A 19 -5.86 -13.39 7.06
C ASP A 19 -4.41 -13.31 6.53
N GLU A 20 -3.56 -14.29 6.80
CA GLU A 20 -2.14 -14.31 6.42
C GLU A 20 -1.94 -13.97 4.94
N ARG A 21 -2.66 -14.67 4.08
CA ARG A 21 -2.55 -14.46 2.64
C ARG A 21 -3.01 -13.07 2.22
N MET A 22 -4.14 -12.60 2.74
CA MET A 22 -4.68 -11.28 2.40
C MET A 22 -3.75 -10.17 2.89
N THR A 23 -3.28 -10.24 4.11
CA THR A 23 -2.35 -9.25 4.68
C THR A 23 -1.05 -9.21 3.89
N THR A 24 -0.47 -10.36 3.57
CA THR A 24 0.73 -10.46 2.72
C THR A 24 0.51 -9.80 1.35
N HIS A 25 -0.61 -10.12 0.69
CA HIS A 25 -0.91 -9.58 -0.63
C HIS A 25 -1.17 -8.07 -0.61
N VAL A 26 -1.76 -7.53 0.44
CA VAL A 26 -1.87 -6.07 0.62
C VAL A 26 -0.49 -5.43 0.65
N GLY A 27 0.45 -5.99 1.41
CA GLY A 27 1.83 -5.49 1.47
C GLY A 27 2.56 -5.59 0.13
N LEU A 28 2.45 -6.72 -0.56
CA LEU A 28 3.06 -6.91 -1.88
C LEU A 28 2.46 -5.98 -2.94
N THR A 29 1.15 -5.74 -2.90
CA THR A 29 0.47 -4.82 -3.80
C THR A 29 0.89 -3.37 -3.53
N ALA A 30 0.94 -2.96 -2.28
CA ALA A 30 1.44 -1.64 -1.88
C ALA A 30 2.86 -1.42 -2.41
N ARG A 31 3.76 -2.39 -2.19
CA ARG A 31 5.13 -2.36 -2.68
C ARG A 31 5.20 -2.25 -4.20
N ALA A 32 4.49 -3.12 -4.92
CA ALA A 32 4.58 -3.19 -6.38
C ALA A 32 3.99 -1.96 -7.07
N LEU A 33 3.00 -1.31 -6.45
CA LEU A 33 2.25 -0.21 -7.07
C LEU A 33 2.56 1.16 -6.45
N GLY A 34 3.79 1.36 -5.99
CA GLY A 34 4.33 2.68 -5.75
C GLY A 34 4.20 3.26 -4.35
N ALA A 35 3.61 2.54 -3.39
CA ALA A 35 3.65 2.97 -1.99
C ALA A 35 5.09 2.88 -1.43
N ASP A 36 5.39 3.68 -0.42
CA ASP A 36 6.72 3.76 0.20
C ASP A 36 6.89 2.76 1.35
N ARG A 37 5.80 2.48 2.06
CA ARG A 37 5.79 1.48 3.15
C ARG A 37 4.39 0.97 3.46
N VAL A 38 4.34 -0.12 4.22
CA VAL A 38 3.09 -0.68 4.76
C VAL A 38 3.19 -0.83 6.27
N ILE A 39 2.09 -0.56 6.96
CA ILE A 39 1.94 -0.76 8.39
C ILE A 39 0.93 -1.87 8.61
N PHE A 40 1.36 -2.93 9.27
CA PHE A 40 0.53 -4.06 9.66
C PHE A 40 0.20 -4.04 11.16
N PRO A 41 -0.84 -4.76 11.61
CA PRO A 41 -1.00 -5.09 13.01
C PRO A 41 0.22 -5.87 13.56
N ASP A 42 0.49 -5.73 14.84
CA ASP A 42 1.63 -6.37 15.52
C ASP A 42 1.60 -7.91 15.47
N ASN A 43 0.44 -8.49 15.31
CA ASN A 43 0.26 -9.95 15.20
C ASN A 43 0.41 -10.49 13.76
N ALA A 44 0.80 -9.66 12.79
CA ALA A 44 0.99 -10.04 11.39
C ALA A 44 2.48 -10.22 11.02
N GLY A 45 3.32 -10.61 11.95
CA GLY A 45 4.77 -10.75 11.77
C GLY A 45 5.17 -11.66 10.62
N GLN A 46 4.47 -12.78 10.42
CA GLN A 46 4.75 -13.69 9.30
C GLN A 46 4.51 -13.04 7.94
N SER A 47 3.45 -12.26 7.81
CA SER A 47 3.18 -11.49 6.58
C SER A 47 4.24 -10.40 6.36
N ALA A 48 4.69 -9.74 7.43
CA ALA A 48 5.75 -8.75 7.38
C ALA A 48 7.07 -9.36 6.88
N GLU A 49 7.51 -10.46 7.46
CA GLU A 49 8.73 -11.19 7.05
C GLU A 49 8.67 -11.59 5.56
N THR A 50 7.52 -12.04 5.08
CA THR A 50 7.36 -12.41 3.66
C THR A 50 7.54 -11.21 2.75
N VAL A 51 6.96 -10.06 3.07
CA VAL A 51 7.08 -8.84 2.26
C VAL A 51 8.51 -8.28 2.32
N GLU A 52 9.16 -8.33 3.47
CA GLU A 52 10.56 -7.94 3.64
C GLU A 52 11.51 -8.82 2.80
N ASP A 53 11.31 -10.15 2.83
CA ASP A 53 12.09 -11.09 2.02
C ASP A 53 11.94 -10.83 0.52
N ILE A 54 10.72 -10.58 0.05
CA ILE A 54 10.47 -10.20 -1.35
C ILE A 54 11.16 -8.88 -1.69
N THR A 55 11.12 -7.89 -0.79
CA THR A 55 11.78 -6.60 -0.99
C THR A 55 13.29 -6.77 -1.10
N ALA A 56 13.91 -7.57 -0.23
CA ALA A 56 15.34 -7.86 -0.31
C ALA A 56 15.73 -8.51 -1.64
N ARG A 57 14.93 -9.44 -2.14
CA ARG A 57 15.23 -10.14 -3.39
C ARG A 57 14.97 -9.32 -4.65
N PHE A 58 13.89 -8.52 -4.67
CA PHE A 58 13.44 -7.79 -5.86
C PHE A 58 13.66 -6.28 -5.79
N GLY A 59 14.25 -5.80 -4.71
CA GLY A 59 14.74 -4.43 -4.58
C GLY A 59 13.71 -3.38 -4.18
N GLY A 60 14.19 -2.14 -4.17
CA GLY A 60 13.45 -0.94 -3.81
C GLY A 60 13.55 -0.56 -2.33
N PRO A 61 13.24 0.69 -2.00
CA PRO A 61 13.33 1.23 -0.64
C PRO A 61 12.07 0.96 0.20
N PHE A 62 11.21 0.02 -0.20
CA PHE A 62 9.97 -0.27 0.50
C PHE A 62 10.22 -0.85 1.89
N SER A 63 9.49 -0.39 2.88
CA SER A 63 9.61 -0.88 4.26
C SER A 63 8.29 -1.40 4.83
N VAL A 64 8.41 -2.29 5.81
CA VAL A 64 7.29 -2.87 6.54
C VAL A 64 7.42 -2.50 8.02
N GLU A 65 6.33 -2.08 8.61
CA GLU A 65 6.23 -1.79 10.04
C GLU A 65 5.08 -2.59 10.66
N CYS A 66 5.28 -3.12 11.85
CA CYS A 66 4.21 -3.71 12.65
C CYS A 66 3.89 -2.80 13.83
N SER A 67 2.61 -2.51 14.06
CA SER A 67 2.17 -1.62 15.13
C SER A 67 0.97 -2.19 15.88
N GLY A 68 1.08 -2.25 17.20
CA GLY A 68 -0.02 -2.62 18.11
C GLY A 68 -0.99 -1.47 18.38
N SER A 69 -0.68 -0.26 17.93
CA SER A 69 -1.46 0.96 18.20
C SER A 69 -1.89 1.67 16.92
N GLN A 70 -2.51 0.93 16.00
CA GLN A 70 -2.94 1.49 14.71
C GLN A 70 -3.91 2.69 14.87
N ASN A 71 -4.82 2.64 15.84
CA ASN A 71 -5.74 3.74 16.10
C ASN A 71 -5.00 5.03 16.56
N ALA A 72 -3.97 4.88 17.40
CA ALA A 72 -3.14 6.02 17.80
C ALA A 72 -2.34 6.57 16.63
N LEU A 73 -1.77 5.71 15.79
CA LEU A 73 -1.06 6.08 14.58
C LEU A 73 -1.95 6.88 13.63
N ILE A 74 -3.18 6.43 13.41
CA ILE A 74 -4.15 7.11 12.53
C ILE A 74 -4.53 8.47 13.11
N ARG A 75 -4.85 8.53 14.41
CA ARG A 75 -5.20 9.78 15.09
C ARG A 75 -4.07 10.80 15.03
N ASP A 76 -2.84 10.35 15.22
CA ASP A 76 -1.66 11.21 15.32
C ASP A 76 -0.94 11.41 13.96
N TRP A 77 -1.54 10.93 12.87
CA TRP A 77 -0.96 11.03 11.53
C TRP A 77 -0.77 12.48 11.08
N ASN A 78 0.44 12.81 10.68
CA ASN A 78 0.77 14.11 10.13
C ASN A 78 0.71 14.10 8.60
N GLY A 79 -0.46 14.32 8.06
CA GLY A 79 -0.74 14.27 6.62
C GLY A 79 -2.23 14.05 6.37
N LYS A 80 -2.58 13.66 5.16
CA LYS A 80 -3.94 13.36 4.78
C LYS A 80 -4.22 11.85 4.89
N ILE A 81 -5.46 11.51 5.16
CA ILE A 81 -5.92 10.13 5.35
C ILE A 81 -6.99 9.80 4.32
N VAL A 82 -6.73 8.73 3.57
CA VAL A 82 -7.69 8.12 2.65
C VAL A 82 -8.08 6.74 3.19
N HIS A 83 -9.36 6.53 3.44
CA HIS A 83 -9.89 5.24 3.84
C HIS A 83 -10.60 4.58 2.65
N LEU A 84 -10.09 3.42 2.21
CA LEU A 84 -10.71 2.65 1.14
C LEU A 84 -11.84 1.79 1.70
N THR A 85 -13.04 2.08 1.25
CA THR A 85 -14.27 1.42 1.68
C THR A 85 -15.33 1.47 0.59
N MET A 86 -16.06 0.38 0.37
CA MET A 86 -17.12 0.36 -0.64
C MET A 86 -18.25 1.36 -0.38
N TYR A 87 -18.30 1.91 0.82
CA TYR A 87 -19.31 2.91 1.23
C TYR A 87 -18.90 4.36 0.95
N GLY A 88 -17.66 4.56 0.48
CA GLY A 88 -17.10 5.88 0.25
C GLY A 88 -17.56 6.57 -1.02
N GLU A 89 -17.11 7.79 -1.22
CA GLU A 89 -17.27 8.52 -2.47
C GLU A 89 -16.56 7.81 -3.61
N ARG A 90 -17.09 7.91 -4.81
CA ARG A 90 -16.50 7.24 -5.96
C ARG A 90 -15.09 7.78 -6.23
N VAL A 91 -14.13 6.89 -6.41
CA VAL A 91 -12.72 7.27 -6.59
C VAL A 91 -12.53 8.28 -7.72
N GLN A 92 -13.24 8.13 -8.83
CA GLN A 92 -13.16 9.03 -9.99
C GLN A 92 -13.67 10.45 -9.74
N ASP A 93 -14.42 10.66 -8.67
CA ASP A 93 -14.94 11.97 -8.32
C ASP A 93 -14.02 12.73 -7.36
N VAL A 94 -13.14 12.02 -6.62
CA VAL A 94 -12.29 12.59 -5.57
C VAL A 94 -10.80 12.49 -5.85
N GLU A 95 -10.37 11.69 -6.81
CA GLU A 95 -8.95 11.38 -7.07
C GLU A 95 -8.08 12.61 -7.36
N GLU A 96 -8.62 13.63 -8.03
CA GLU A 96 -7.87 14.84 -8.33
C GLU A 96 -7.55 15.65 -7.08
N GLY A 97 -8.50 15.77 -6.15
CA GLY A 97 -8.29 16.39 -4.86
C GLY A 97 -7.25 15.65 -4.01
N ILE A 98 -7.29 14.33 -4.04
CA ILE A 98 -6.32 13.47 -3.34
C ILE A 98 -4.92 13.62 -3.93
N ARG A 99 -4.79 13.63 -5.27
CA ARG A 99 -3.49 13.88 -5.95
C ARG A 99 -2.93 15.25 -5.59
N THR A 100 -3.77 16.26 -5.51
CA THR A 100 -3.36 17.61 -5.11
C THR A 100 -2.82 17.60 -3.68
N ALA A 101 -3.54 16.98 -2.76
CA ALA A 101 -3.11 16.86 -1.37
C ALA A 101 -1.78 16.06 -1.23
N HIS A 102 -1.59 15.02 -2.05
CA HIS A 102 -0.35 14.25 -2.05
C HIS A 102 0.87 15.06 -2.52
N ARG A 103 0.71 16.01 -3.43
CA ARG A 103 1.81 16.90 -3.82
C ARG A 103 2.24 17.84 -2.68
N GLU A 104 1.39 18.08 -1.73
CA GLU A 104 1.62 18.95 -0.59
C GLU A 104 2.07 18.22 0.68
N GLY A 105 1.82 16.89 0.76
CA GLY A 105 2.15 16.10 1.95
C GLY A 105 1.90 14.62 1.82
N SER A 106 2.24 13.90 2.88
CA SER A 106 2.11 12.45 2.94
C SER A 106 0.65 12.00 3.03
N LEU A 107 0.38 10.83 2.43
CA LEU A 107 -0.91 10.15 2.51
C LEU A 107 -0.80 8.87 3.34
N LEU A 108 -1.77 8.67 4.23
CA LEU A 108 -2.06 7.38 4.83
C LEU A 108 -3.26 6.76 4.11
N VAL A 109 -3.07 5.61 3.51
CA VAL A 109 -4.12 4.85 2.83
C VAL A 109 -4.53 3.68 3.72
N ILE A 110 -5.73 3.76 4.28
CA ILE A 110 -6.26 2.74 5.19
C ILE A 110 -7.03 1.70 4.40
N VAL A 111 -6.65 0.44 4.60
CA VAL A 111 -7.32 -0.75 4.06
C VAL A 111 -7.82 -1.58 5.24
N GLY A 112 -9.11 -1.75 5.37
CA GLY A 112 -9.72 -2.45 6.49
C GLY A 112 -10.18 -3.87 6.16
N GLY A 113 -10.30 -4.69 7.20
CA GLY A 113 -10.99 -5.97 7.14
C GLY A 113 -12.51 -5.80 7.26
N GLU A 114 -13.22 -6.87 7.69
CA GLU A 114 -14.69 -6.94 7.68
C GLU A 114 -15.42 -5.89 8.53
N LYS A 115 -14.78 -5.41 9.60
CA LYS A 115 -15.40 -4.43 10.51
C LYS A 115 -14.42 -3.32 10.84
N VAL A 116 -14.56 -2.21 10.17
CA VAL A 116 -13.82 -1.00 10.48
C VAL A 116 -14.62 -0.15 11.47
N PRO A 117 -14.03 0.28 12.61
CA PRO A 117 -14.70 1.17 13.56
C PRO A 117 -15.14 2.48 12.90
N PHE A 118 -16.28 3.01 13.32
CA PHE A 118 -16.84 4.25 12.78
C PHE A 118 -15.88 5.45 12.92
N GLU A 119 -15.07 5.46 13.96
CA GLU A 119 -14.03 6.47 14.17
C GLU A 119 -13.05 6.61 12.99
N ILE A 120 -12.77 5.53 12.27
CA ILE A 120 -11.91 5.58 11.08
C ILE A 120 -12.58 6.36 9.96
N TYR A 121 -13.90 6.18 9.78
CA TYR A 121 -14.68 6.98 8.81
C TYR A 121 -14.67 8.48 9.15
N GLU A 122 -14.70 8.81 10.42
CA GLU A 122 -14.69 10.21 10.87
C GLU A 122 -13.30 10.85 10.78
N HIS A 123 -12.24 10.09 11.02
CA HIS A 123 -10.86 10.58 10.97
C HIS A 123 -10.32 10.73 9.55
N ALA A 124 -10.84 9.96 8.60
CA ALA A 124 -10.41 10.04 7.20
C ALA A 124 -10.78 11.39 6.58
N ASP A 125 -9.85 11.98 5.86
CA ASP A 125 -10.13 13.14 5.00
C ASP A 125 -11.02 12.74 3.81
N TRP A 126 -10.84 11.51 3.31
CA TRP A 126 -11.69 10.90 2.28
C TRP A 126 -11.98 9.44 2.63
N ASN A 127 -13.26 9.08 2.57
CA ASN A 127 -13.71 7.70 2.46
C ASN A 127 -13.98 7.42 0.99
N VAL A 128 -13.26 6.49 0.40
CA VAL A 128 -13.22 6.30 -1.06
C VAL A 128 -13.67 4.90 -1.44
N GLY A 129 -14.65 4.84 -2.31
CA GLY A 129 -15.16 3.61 -2.91
C GLY A 129 -14.58 3.37 -4.31
N VAL A 130 -14.00 2.21 -4.50
CA VAL A 130 -13.66 1.70 -5.82
C VAL A 130 -14.83 0.82 -6.26
N THR A 131 -15.66 1.32 -7.19
CA THR A 131 -16.90 0.74 -7.70
C THR A 131 -18.12 0.71 -6.76
N ASN A 132 -18.00 0.98 -5.49
CA ASN A 132 -19.05 0.81 -4.46
C ASN A 132 -19.73 -0.57 -4.47
N GLN A 133 -18.97 -1.60 -4.83
CA GLN A 133 -19.39 -2.99 -4.85
C GLN A 133 -18.44 -3.83 -4.01
N PRO A 134 -18.89 -4.94 -3.42
CA PRO A 134 -18.01 -5.87 -2.73
C PRO A 134 -16.92 -6.41 -3.66
N HIS A 135 -15.67 -6.30 -3.23
CA HIS A 135 -14.50 -6.83 -3.92
C HIS A 135 -13.35 -7.06 -2.94
N SER A 136 -12.27 -7.66 -3.41
CA SER A 136 -11.05 -7.84 -2.64
C SER A 136 -10.41 -6.49 -2.24
N GLU A 137 -9.89 -6.41 -1.02
CA GLU A 137 -9.12 -5.27 -0.52
C GLU A 137 -7.91 -4.96 -1.42
N VAL A 138 -7.26 -6.01 -1.93
CA VAL A 138 -6.13 -5.90 -2.87
C VAL A 138 -6.55 -5.23 -4.18
N ALA A 139 -7.72 -5.59 -4.72
CA ALA A 139 -8.23 -4.99 -5.95
C ALA A 139 -8.51 -3.49 -5.76
N GLY A 140 -9.16 -3.11 -4.66
CA GLY A 140 -9.40 -1.70 -4.33
C GLY A 140 -8.12 -0.91 -4.17
N LEU A 141 -7.15 -1.45 -3.44
CA LEU A 141 -5.85 -0.82 -3.24
C LEU A 141 -5.09 -0.64 -4.58
N ALA A 142 -5.04 -1.68 -5.41
CA ALA A 142 -4.36 -1.64 -6.69
C ALA A 142 -4.93 -0.54 -7.61
N VAL A 143 -6.24 -0.51 -7.78
CA VAL A 143 -6.90 0.51 -8.61
C VAL A 143 -6.71 1.92 -8.03
N PHE A 144 -6.81 2.07 -6.71
CA PHE A 144 -6.59 3.36 -6.07
C PHE A 144 -5.16 3.89 -6.30
N LEU A 145 -4.13 3.05 -6.10
CA LEU A 145 -2.73 3.45 -6.31
C LEU A 145 -2.45 3.78 -7.78
N ASP A 146 -2.95 2.99 -8.72
CA ASP A 146 -2.81 3.28 -10.15
C ASP A 146 -3.41 4.65 -10.51
N ARG A 147 -4.60 4.94 -10.00
CA ARG A 147 -5.23 6.25 -10.21
C ARG A 147 -4.48 7.39 -9.51
N LEU A 148 -3.98 7.17 -8.31
CA LEU A 148 -3.18 8.16 -7.58
C LEU A 148 -1.93 8.57 -8.36
N PHE A 149 -1.20 7.58 -8.86
CA PHE A 149 0.05 7.77 -9.59
C PHE A 149 -0.12 7.97 -11.10
N CYS A 150 -1.32 7.83 -11.63
CA CYS A 150 -1.64 7.96 -13.07
C CYS A 150 -0.82 6.99 -13.95
N GLY A 151 -0.62 5.77 -13.49
CA GLY A 151 0.11 4.71 -14.21
C GLY A 151 1.63 4.84 -14.15
N ARG A 152 2.19 5.90 -13.56
CA ARG A 152 3.66 6.11 -13.51
C ARG A 152 4.38 5.09 -12.64
N GLU A 153 3.71 4.52 -11.67
CA GLU A 153 4.24 3.44 -10.81
C GLU A 153 4.57 2.17 -11.60
N LEU A 154 3.95 1.97 -12.76
CA LEU A 154 4.20 0.81 -13.62
C LEU A 154 5.56 0.87 -14.32
N ASP A 155 6.13 2.06 -14.47
CA ASP A 155 7.44 2.30 -15.06
C ASP A 155 8.57 2.36 -14.02
N ARG A 156 8.28 2.01 -12.77
CA ARG A 156 9.25 2.10 -11.67
C ARG A 156 10.41 1.15 -11.88
N GLU A 157 11.62 1.68 -11.75
CA GLU A 157 12.84 0.88 -11.66
C GLU A 157 13.12 0.47 -10.21
N TRP A 158 13.67 -0.72 -10.03
CA TRP A 158 13.91 -1.33 -8.72
C TRP A 158 15.40 -1.41 -8.45
N GLU A 159 15.87 -0.52 -7.60
CA GLU A 159 17.27 -0.47 -7.16
C GLU A 159 17.55 -1.52 -6.07
N ASN A 160 18.82 -1.89 -5.92
CA ASN A 160 19.29 -2.82 -4.88
C ASN A 160 18.57 -4.18 -4.87
N ALA A 161 18.24 -4.69 -6.05
CA ALA A 161 17.65 -6.00 -6.23
C ALA A 161 18.74 -7.07 -6.38
N ASP A 162 18.57 -8.25 -5.78
CA ASP A 162 19.43 -9.41 -6.04
C ASP A 162 19.16 -9.99 -7.42
N ARG A 163 17.94 -9.83 -7.92
CA ARG A 163 17.48 -10.35 -9.18
C ARG A 163 16.44 -9.46 -9.85
N ARG A 164 16.46 -9.48 -11.17
CA ARG A 164 15.53 -8.73 -12.00
C ARG A 164 14.75 -9.64 -12.93
N VAL A 165 13.45 -9.43 -13.00
CA VAL A 165 12.61 -10.08 -14.02
C VAL A 165 12.78 -9.33 -15.34
N VAL A 166 13.07 -10.07 -16.40
CA VAL A 166 13.15 -9.52 -17.75
C VAL A 166 11.81 -9.76 -18.45
N PRO A 167 11.07 -8.71 -18.84
CA PRO A 167 9.81 -8.89 -19.56
C PRO A 167 10.03 -9.67 -20.88
N MET A 168 9.18 -10.65 -21.14
CA MET A 168 9.23 -11.49 -22.33
C MET A 168 7.84 -11.72 -22.89
N GLU A 169 7.71 -11.74 -24.19
CA GLU A 169 6.47 -12.13 -24.87
C GLU A 169 6.09 -13.58 -24.54
N THR A 170 7.09 -14.47 -24.50
CA THR A 170 6.89 -15.89 -24.21
C THR A 170 8.01 -16.42 -23.33
N GLY A 171 7.65 -17.02 -22.20
CA GLY A 171 8.60 -17.64 -21.29
C GLY A 171 8.82 -16.88 -20.00
N LYS A 172 9.91 -17.22 -19.30
CA LYS A 172 10.30 -16.65 -18.00
C LYS A 172 11.80 -16.43 -17.99
N ARG A 173 12.21 -15.19 -17.72
CA ARG A 173 13.63 -14.86 -17.56
C ARG A 173 13.83 -14.03 -16.31
N VAL A 174 14.70 -14.49 -15.45
CA VAL A 174 15.17 -13.77 -14.26
C VAL A 174 16.68 -13.71 -14.34
N GLU A 175 17.24 -12.53 -14.20
CA GLU A 175 18.68 -12.31 -14.19
C GLU A 175 19.15 -11.87 -12.81
N PRO A 176 20.32 -12.32 -12.35
CA PRO A 176 20.98 -11.71 -11.21
C PRO A 176 21.28 -10.25 -11.54
N THR A 177 21.17 -9.37 -10.57
CA THR A 177 21.64 -8.00 -10.73
C THR A 177 23.10 -8.01 -10.31
N ASP A 178 24.03 -7.68 -11.23
CA ASP A 178 25.43 -7.53 -10.88
C ASP A 178 25.53 -6.39 -9.87
N CYS A 179 25.97 -6.74 -8.65
CA CYS A 179 26.45 -5.73 -7.72
C CYS A 179 27.75 -5.20 -8.34
N ASP A 180 27.72 -4.03 -8.94
CA ASP A 180 28.94 -3.34 -9.33
C ASP A 180 29.78 -3.18 -8.06
N GLU A 181 30.99 -3.79 -8.05
CA GLU A 181 32.00 -3.67 -7.02
C GLU A 181 32.53 -2.22 -6.90
#